data_ce82442b8d4fb23421539e2215b14fe5
#
_entry.id   ce82442b8d4fb23421539e2215b14fe5
#
_cell.length_a   1.000
_cell.length_b   1.000
_cell.length_c   1.000
_cell.angle_alpha   90.00
_cell.angle_beta   90.00
_cell.angle_gamma   90.00
#
_symmetry.space_group_name_H-M   'P 1'
#
loop_
_entity.id
_entity.type
_entity.pdbx_description
1 polymer ?
#
loop_
_entity_poly.entity_id
_entity_poly.type
_entity_poly.pdbx_seq_one_letter_code
_entity_poly.pdbx_strand_id
1 'polypeptide(L)'
;MDKQRGRIEVVCGSMFSGKSEELIRRVRRAQIARQRVQVFKPALDDRFDRRQVASHDGARVEAMPVRSSREIFEYLEPASTVVAIDEAQFLDRDIIEVAETLADRGMRVIVAGLDMDFRGEPFGAMPEILALAEMVDKLQAICMVCGAPASRTQRLVNGRPAQYTDPIIMLGAQEAYEARCREHHVVPGKPVG
;
A
#
# COMPACT_ATOMS: atom_id res chain seq x y z
N MET A 1 10.06 0.77 32.36
CA MET A 1 9.56 1.28 31.06
C MET A 1 9.81 0.19 30.04
N ASP A 2 8.76 -0.53 29.65
CA ASP A 2 8.89 -1.51 28.56
C ASP A 2 9.34 -0.77 27.31
N LYS A 3 10.54 -1.07 26.82
CA LYS A 3 10.98 -0.64 25.49
C LYS A 3 9.98 -1.23 24.51
N GLN A 4 9.14 -0.40 23.95
CA GLN A 4 8.26 -0.81 22.86
C GLN A 4 9.15 -1.42 21.78
N ARG A 5 9.08 -2.73 21.61
CA ARG A 5 9.86 -3.43 20.57
C ARG A 5 9.36 -2.92 19.24
N GLY A 6 10.30 -2.51 18.39
CA GLY A 6 9.96 -2.15 17.01
C GLY A 6 9.32 -3.34 16.31
N ARG A 7 8.50 -3.06 15.32
CA ARG A 7 7.81 -4.09 14.54
C ARG A 7 7.34 -3.54 13.21
N ILE A 8 7.10 -4.43 12.28
CA ILE A 8 6.48 -4.14 10.99
C ILE A 8 5.04 -4.65 11.00
N GLU A 9 4.09 -3.78 10.70
CA GLU A 9 2.68 -4.09 10.51
C GLU A 9 2.31 -3.84 9.06
N VAL A 10 1.72 -4.81 8.38
CA VAL A 10 1.30 -4.65 6.98
C VAL A 10 -0.22 -4.66 6.87
N VAL A 11 -0.74 -3.70 6.12
CA VAL A 11 -2.14 -3.65 5.69
C VAL A 11 -2.16 -3.79 4.17
N CYS A 12 -2.57 -4.94 3.68
CA CYS A 12 -2.60 -5.21 2.25
C CYS A 12 -4.01 -5.61 1.77
N GLY A 13 -4.15 -5.81 0.48
CA GLY A 13 -5.40 -6.20 -0.17
C GLY A 13 -5.60 -5.47 -1.49
N SER A 14 -6.68 -5.81 -2.21
CA SER A 14 -7.03 -5.19 -3.49
C SER A 14 -7.36 -3.70 -3.36
N MET A 15 -7.48 -3.00 -4.48
CA MET A 15 -8.13 -1.69 -4.48
C MET A 15 -9.55 -1.82 -3.89
N PHE A 16 -10.03 -0.75 -3.27
CA PHE A 16 -11.33 -0.66 -2.60
C PHE A 16 -11.50 -1.57 -1.37
N SER A 17 -10.43 -2.12 -0.82
CA SER A 17 -10.49 -2.98 0.36
C SER A 17 -10.41 -2.22 1.70
N GLY A 18 -10.24 -0.89 1.68
CA GLY A 18 -10.17 -0.09 2.91
C GLY A 18 -8.76 0.05 3.50
N LYS A 19 -7.70 -0.18 2.71
CA LYS A 19 -6.30 -0.04 3.21
C LYS A 19 -5.98 1.35 3.73
N SER A 20 -6.36 2.39 2.98
CA SER A 20 -6.08 3.79 3.36
C SER A 20 -6.87 4.20 4.60
N GLU A 21 -8.12 3.75 4.74
CA GLU A 21 -8.93 3.94 5.95
C GLU A 21 -8.23 3.31 7.17
N GLU A 22 -7.78 2.08 7.04
CA GLU A 22 -7.11 1.35 8.13
C GLU A 22 -5.77 1.99 8.48
N LEU A 23 -4.97 2.41 7.49
CA LEU A 23 -3.72 3.15 7.70
C LEU A 23 -3.99 4.44 8.48
N ILE A 24 -4.95 5.25 8.02
CA ILE A 24 -5.33 6.51 8.67
C ILE A 24 -5.82 6.25 10.10
N ARG A 25 -6.62 5.20 10.31
CA ARG A 25 -7.09 4.80 11.63
C ARG A 25 -5.92 4.50 12.58
N ARG A 26 -4.92 3.74 12.13
CA ARG A 26 -3.71 3.43 12.93
C ARG A 26 -2.90 4.67 13.23
N VAL A 27 -2.69 5.53 12.23
CA VAL A 27 -1.98 6.81 12.40
C VAL A 27 -2.67 7.68 13.46
N ARG A 28 -3.98 7.88 13.35
CA ARG A 28 -4.76 8.69 14.31
C ARG A 28 -4.70 8.12 15.72
N ARG A 29 -4.79 6.79 15.88
CA ARG A 29 -4.67 6.15 17.19
C ARG A 29 -3.28 6.37 17.81
N ALA A 30 -2.22 6.31 17.01
CA ALA A 30 -0.87 6.61 17.47
C ALA A 30 -0.74 8.08 17.90
N GLN A 31 -1.31 9.03 17.14
CA GLN A 31 -1.34 10.44 17.49
C GLN A 31 -2.12 10.73 18.79
N ILE A 32 -3.28 10.09 18.98
CA ILE A 32 -4.06 10.16 20.24
C ILE A 32 -3.23 9.65 21.41
N ALA A 33 -2.43 8.60 21.19
CA ALA A 33 -1.49 8.06 22.18
C ALA A 33 -0.22 8.94 22.34
N ARG A 34 -0.21 10.15 21.76
CA ARG A 34 0.92 11.11 21.81
C ARG A 34 2.22 10.56 21.24
N GLN A 35 2.15 9.58 20.35
CA GLN A 35 3.30 9.12 19.60
C GLN A 35 3.61 10.11 18.45
N ARG A 36 4.90 10.23 18.11
CA ARG A 36 5.34 11.02 16.96
C ARG A 36 5.25 10.16 15.72
N VAL A 37 4.37 10.54 14.80
CA VAL A 37 4.06 9.79 13.58
C VAL A 37 4.50 10.58 12.36
N GLN A 38 5.25 9.95 11.46
CA GLN A 38 5.48 10.43 10.10
C GLN A 38 4.87 9.46 9.11
N VAL A 39 4.29 10.00 8.05
CA VAL A 39 3.66 9.24 6.97
C VAL A 39 4.38 9.54 5.68
N PHE A 40 4.74 8.51 4.92
CA PHE A 40 5.42 8.58 3.64
C PHE A 40 4.60 7.91 2.54
N LYS A 41 4.80 8.33 1.32
CA LYS A 41 4.22 7.72 0.12
C LYS A 41 5.15 7.92 -1.08
N PRO A 42 5.08 7.08 -2.13
CA PRO A 42 5.85 7.30 -3.35
C PRO A 42 5.39 8.57 -4.08
N ALA A 43 6.35 9.34 -4.60
CA ALA A 43 6.12 10.44 -5.53
C ALA A 43 5.98 9.86 -6.95
N LEU A 44 4.76 9.65 -7.44
CA LEU A 44 4.51 9.02 -8.75
C LEU A 44 4.43 10.02 -9.92
N ASP A 45 4.02 11.26 -9.66
CA ASP A 45 3.93 12.33 -10.66
C ASP A 45 4.00 13.70 -9.96
N ASP A 46 4.88 14.57 -10.43
CA ASP A 46 5.07 15.93 -9.88
C ASP A 46 3.79 16.80 -9.96
N ARG A 47 2.86 16.45 -10.85
CA ARG A 47 1.59 17.18 -11.04
C ARG A 47 0.50 16.83 -10.04
N PHE A 48 0.60 15.67 -9.36
CA PHE A 48 -0.39 15.17 -8.40
C PHE A 48 0.20 14.90 -7.01
N ASP A 49 1.33 15.53 -6.72
CA ASP A 49 2.04 15.34 -5.44
C ASP A 49 1.26 15.94 -4.26
N ARG A 50 0.08 15.37 -4.01
CA ARG A 50 -0.69 15.70 -2.82
C ARG A 50 0.03 15.15 -1.61
N ARG A 51 0.53 16.05 -0.76
CA ARG A 51 1.13 15.71 0.54
C ARG A 51 0.09 15.16 1.53
N GLN A 52 -0.73 14.21 1.07
CA GLN A 52 -1.80 13.63 1.88
C GLN A 52 -2.09 12.19 1.45
N VAL A 53 -2.34 11.33 2.41
CA VAL A 53 -3.08 10.08 2.23
C VAL A 53 -4.55 10.38 2.48
N ALA A 54 -5.41 10.01 1.56
CA ALA A 54 -6.85 10.20 1.65
C ALA A 54 -7.58 8.87 1.49
N SER A 55 -8.61 8.65 2.30
CA SER A 55 -9.52 7.53 2.16
C SER A 55 -10.73 7.90 1.29
N HIS A 56 -11.48 6.90 0.83
CA HIS A 56 -12.69 7.12 0.02
C HIS A 56 -13.79 7.88 0.79
N ASP A 57 -13.86 7.74 2.10
CA ASP A 57 -14.79 8.47 2.98
C ASP A 57 -14.35 9.91 3.31
N GLY A 58 -13.22 10.36 2.73
CA GLY A 58 -12.70 11.72 2.87
C GLY A 58 -11.77 11.96 4.06
N ALA A 59 -11.46 10.95 4.87
CA ALA A 59 -10.46 11.09 5.92
C ALA A 59 -9.07 11.30 5.31
N ARG A 60 -8.25 12.16 5.92
CA ARG A 60 -6.92 12.53 5.41
C ARG A 60 -5.89 12.60 6.52
N VAL A 61 -4.65 12.31 6.17
CA VAL A 61 -3.45 12.57 6.97
C VAL A 61 -2.36 13.14 6.06
N GLU A 62 -1.52 14.03 6.61
CA GLU A 62 -0.36 14.52 5.88
C GLU A 62 0.61 13.38 5.61
N ALA A 63 1.18 13.37 4.41
CA ALA A 63 2.17 12.39 3.99
C ALA A 63 3.28 13.09 3.19
N MET A 64 4.51 12.69 3.44
CA MET A 64 5.69 13.16 2.73
C MET A 64 5.89 12.28 1.48
N PRO A 65 5.85 12.84 0.27
CA PRO A 65 6.20 12.10 -0.93
C PRO A 65 7.71 11.88 -1.00
N VAL A 66 8.12 10.66 -1.36
CA VAL A 66 9.52 10.27 -1.54
C VAL A 66 9.73 9.64 -2.91
N ARG A 67 10.87 9.91 -3.52
CA ARG A 67 11.25 9.37 -4.83
C ARG A 67 11.94 8.00 -4.73
N SER A 68 12.57 7.75 -3.59
CA SER A 68 13.17 6.47 -3.26
C SER A 68 12.90 6.11 -1.81
N SER A 69 12.99 4.82 -1.50
CA SER A 69 12.81 4.34 -0.14
C SER A 69 13.82 4.92 0.84
N ARG A 70 15.06 5.17 0.38
CA ARG A 70 16.14 5.71 1.23
C ARG A 70 15.93 7.17 1.62
N GLU A 71 15.18 7.95 0.84
CA GLU A 71 14.79 9.32 1.23
C GLU A 71 13.97 9.35 2.53
N ILE A 72 13.33 8.25 2.93
CA ILE A 72 12.66 8.16 4.23
C ILE A 72 13.63 8.47 5.37
N PHE A 73 14.88 7.99 5.30
CA PHE A 73 15.88 8.29 6.31
C PHE A 73 16.30 9.77 6.33
N GLU A 74 16.29 10.44 5.19
CA GLU A 74 16.67 11.85 5.06
C GLU A 74 15.61 12.78 5.70
N TYR A 75 14.32 12.39 5.59
CA TYR A 75 13.21 13.15 6.13
C TYR A 75 12.76 12.68 7.52
N LEU A 76 13.38 11.63 8.04
CA LEU A 76 12.99 11.06 9.33
C LEU A 76 13.37 12.00 10.47
N GLU A 77 12.38 12.47 11.22
CA GLU A 77 12.60 13.29 12.41
C GLU A 77 13.12 12.42 13.56
N PRO A 78 14.13 12.91 14.33
CA PRO A 78 14.72 12.14 15.43
C PRO A 78 13.72 11.73 16.53
N ALA A 79 12.64 12.48 16.68
CA ALA A 79 11.60 12.20 17.67
C ALA A 79 10.53 11.21 17.19
N SER A 80 10.57 10.79 15.93
CA SER A 80 9.57 9.87 15.37
C SER A 80 9.67 8.49 16.01
N THR A 81 8.53 7.96 16.39
CA THR A 81 8.40 6.61 17.00
C THR A 81 7.51 5.69 16.16
N VAL A 82 6.74 6.27 15.23
CA VAL A 82 5.87 5.55 14.30
C VAL A 82 6.12 6.08 12.89
N VAL A 83 6.38 5.17 11.97
CA VAL A 83 6.50 5.47 10.53
C VAL A 83 5.40 4.70 9.80
N ALA A 84 4.58 5.43 9.03
CA ALA A 84 3.57 4.83 8.16
C ALA A 84 3.95 5.07 6.70
N ILE A 85 3.77 4.05 5.86
CA ILE A 85 4.14 4.09 4.44
C ILE A 85 2.93 3.61 3.65
N ASP A 86 2.39 4.48 2.79
CA ASP A 86 1.29 4.13 1.90
C ASP A 86 1.78 3.82 0.49
N GLU A 87 1.01 3.05 -0.26
CA GLU A 87 1.31 2.67 -1.66
C GLU A 87 2.71 2.06 -1.84
N ALA A 88 3.15 1.25 -0.87
CA ALA A 88 4.51 0.72 -0.80
C ALA A 88 4.90 -0.15 -2.01
N GLN A 89 3.93 -0.73 -2.74
CA GLN A 89 4.17 -1.50 -3.96
C GLN A 89 4.84 -0.68 -5.07
N PHE A 90 4.77 0.65 -5.02
CA PHE A 90 5.40 1.54 -5.99
C PHE A 90 6.78 2.03 -5.58
N LEU A 91 7.23 1.73 -4.37
CA LEU A 91 8.60 2.04 -3.94
C LEU A 91 9.60 1.00 -4.48
N ASP A 92 10.86 1.42 -4.56
CA ASP A 92 11.96 0.51 -4.92
C ASP A 92 12.18 -0.58 -3.86
N ARG A 93 12.99 -1.59 -4.20
CA ARG A 93 13.22 -2.75 -3.31
C ARG A 93 13.96 -2.41 -2.01
N ASP A 94 14.61 -1.25 -1.94
CA ASP A 94 15.27 -0.80 -0.71
C ASP A 94 14.27 -0.56 0.43
N ILE A 95 12.98 -0.48 0.13
CA ILE A 95 11.92 -0.39 1.16
C ILE A 95 11.96 -1.55 2.16
N ILE A 96 12.42 -2.72 1.75
CA ILE A 96 12.59 -3.89 2.62
C ILE A 96 13.59 -3.58 3.71
N GLU A 97 14.81 -3.18 3.32
CA GLU A 97 15.89 -2.81 4.25
C GLU A 97 15.52 -1.61 5.11
N VAL A 98 14.82 -0.64 4.52
CA VAL A 98 14.35 0.56 5.23
C VAL A 98 13.36 0.18 6.35
N ALA A 99 12.37 -0.66 6.04
CA ALA A 99 11.38 -1.09 7.02
C ALA A 99 12.02 -1.89 8.17
N GLU A 100 12.91 -2.85 7.88
CA GLU A 100 13.66 -3.60 8.88
C GLU A 100 14.52 -2.69 9.75
N THR A 101 15.30 -1.80 9.12
CA THR A 101 16.16 -0.86 9.85
C THR A 101 15.37 0.03 10.82
N LEU A 102 14.21 0.53 10.39
CA LEU A 102 13.35 1.33 11.25
C LEU A 102 12.80 0.51 12.43
N ALA A 103 12.36 -0.72 12.17
CA ALA A 103 11.88 -1.62 13.20
C ALA A 103 12.99 -2.00 14.19
N ASP A 104 14.20 -2.31 13.71
CA ASP A 104 15.37 -2.59 14.55
C ASP A 104 15.77 -1.41 15.44
N ARG A 105 15.52 -0.19 15.00
CA ARG A 105 15.69 1.04 15.80
C ARG A 105 14.58 1.21 16.86
N GLY A 106 13.64 0.29 16.95
CA GLY A 106 12.53 0.30 17.93
C GLY A 106 11.30 1.05 17.46
N MET A 107 11.19 1.40 16.18
CA MET A 107 10.03 2.09 15.64
C MET A 107 8.90 1.12 15.28
N ARG A 108 7.67 1.58 15.39
CA ARG A 108 6.50 0.93 14.81
C ARG A 108 6.40 1.33 13.35
N VAL A 109 6.58 0.39 12.45
CA VAL A 109 6.48 0.59 11.00
C VAL A 109 5.17 0.04 10.50
N ILE A 110 4.34 0.86 9.86
CA ILE A 110 3.04 0.47 9.29
C ILE A 110 3.13 0.62 7.78
N VAL A 111 3.05 -0.48 7.06
CA VAL A 111 3.15 -0.49 5.60
C VAL A 111 1.79 -0.84 5.00
N ALA A 112 1.28 0.01 4.13
CA ALA A 112 0.06 -0.24 3.36
C ALA A 112 0.38 -0.35 1.87
N GLY A 113 -0.25 -1.29 1.18
CA GLY A 113 -0.06 -1.45 -0.26
C GLY A 113 -0.85 -2.59 -0.87
N LEU A 114 -0.88 -2.61 -2.20
CA LEU A 114 -1.43 -3.72 -2.98
C LEU A 114 -0.48 -4.92 -2.89
N ASP A 115 -0.98 -6.06 -2.47
CA ASP A 115 -0.20 -7.30 -2.44
C ASP A 115 -0.07 -7.96 -3.81
N MET A 116 -1.02 -7.68 -4.71
CA MET A 116 -1.02 -8.15 -6.10
C MET A 116 -1.27 -7.01 -7.08
N ASP A 117 -0.67 -7.11 -8.26
CA ASP A 117 -0.96 -6.22 -9.39
C ASP A 117 -2.29 -6.60 -10.09
N PHE A 118 -2.66 -5.88 -11.15
CA PHE A 118 -3.89 -6.13 -11.91
C PHE A 118 -3.92 -7.52 -12.57
N ARG A 119 -2.77 -8.16 -12.77
CA ARG A 119 -2.67 -9.52 -13.32
C ARG A 119 -2.91 -10.60 -12.26
N GLY A 120 -3.06 -10.20 -10.99
CA GLY A 120 -3.15 -11.12 -9.86
C GLY A 120 -1.82 -11.78 -9.53
N GLU A 121 -0.72 -11.09 -9.80
CA GLU A 121 0.64 -11.50 -9.47
C GLU A 121 1.19 -10.66 -8.32
N PRO A 122 2.16 -11.20 -7.54
CA PRO A 122 2.79 -10.48 -6.46
C PRO A 122 3.35 -9.12 -6.91
N PHE A 123 3.13 -8.07 -6.12
CA PHE A 123 3.45 -6.70 -6.54
C PHE A 123 4.68 -6.14 -5.81
N GLY A 124 5.70 -5.75 -6.60
CA GLY A 124 6.89 -5.05 -6.11
C GLY A 124 7.58 -5.76 -4.96
N ALA A 125 7.91 -5.01 -3.90
CA ALA A 125 8.54 -5.53 -2.68
C ALA A 125 7.55 -6.11 -1.66
N MET A 126 6.24 -6.03 -1.93
CA MET A 126 5.22 -6.46 -0.96
C MET A 126 5.35 -7.89 -0.48
N PRO A 127 5.70 -8.90 -1.32
CA PRO A 127 5.85 -10.28 -0.85
C PRO A 127 6.90 -10.43 0.26
N GLU A 128 8.03 -9.77 0.12
CA GLU A 128 9.10 -9.83 1.10
C GLU A 128 8.73 -9.08 2.39
N ILE A 129 8.10 -7.91 2.26
CA ILE A 129 7.63 -7.15 3.42
C ILE A 129 6.56 -7.94 4.19
N LEU A 130 5.65 -8.61 3.49
CA LEU A 130 4.65 -9.49 4.11
C LEU A 130 5.28 -10.65 4.89
N ALA A 131 6.39 -11.21 4.36
CA ALA A 131 7.11 -12.30 5.03
C ALA A 131 7.84 -11.84 6.29
N LEU A 132 8.33 -10.59 6.33
CA LEU A 132 9.10 -10.02 7.44
C LEU A 132 8.21 -9.42 8.55
N ALA A 133 6.96 -9.10 8.23
CA ALA A 133 6.07 -8.41 9.14
C ALA A 133 5.64 -9.29 10.33
N GLU A 134 5.64 -8.72 11.55
CA GLU A 134 5.07 -9.36 12.73
C GLU A 134 3.55 -9.39 12.72
N MET A 135 2.91 -8.48 11.97
CA MET A 135 1.45 -8.40 11.86
C MET A 135 1.04 -8.14 10.41
N VAL A 136 0.13 -8.96 9.90
CA VAL A 136 -0.41 -8.81 8.54
C VAL A 136 -1.94 -8.83 8.58
N ASP A 137 -2.55 -7.74 8.10
CA ASP A 137 -3.98 -7.67 7.85
C ASP A 137 -4.23 -7.62 6.34
N LYS A 138 -4.69 -8.73 5.79
CA LYS A 138 -5.08 -8.83 4.39
C LYS A 138 -6.58 -8.55 4.26
N LEU A 139 -6.89 -7.33 3.82
CA LEU A 139 -8.25 -6.85 3.65
C LEU A 139 -8.86 -7.36 2.34
N GLN A 140 -10.18 -7.47 2.34
CA GLN A 140 -10.94 -7.85 1.16
C GLN A 140 -11.97 -6.75 0.85
N ALA A 141 -12.13 -6.50 -0.44
CA ALA A 141 -13.23 -5.68 -0.97
C ALA A 141 -14.45 -6.56 -1.27
N ILE A 142 -15.43 -5.98 -1.94
CA ILE A 142 -16.62 -6.68 -2.42
C ILE A 142 -16.53 -6.83 -3.94
N CYS A 143 -16.69 -8.03 -4.44
CA CYS A 143 -16.68 -8.30 -5.88
C CYS A 143 -17.83 -7.59 -6.58
N MET A 144 -17.50 -6.75 -7.55
CA MET A 144 -18.49 -5.97 -8.30
C MET A 144 -19.42 -6.81 -9.17
N VAL A 145 -19.10 -8.10 -9.37
CA VAL A 145 -19.94 -9.00 -10.19
C VAL A 145 -20.90 -9.82 -9.34
N CYS A 146 -20.44 -10.40 -8.22
CA CYS A 146 -21.24 -11.38 -7.47
C CYS A 146 -21.43 -11.03 -5.99
N GLY A 147 -20.85 -9.93 -5.49
CA GLY A 147 -20.97 -9.53 -4.08
C GLY A 147 -20.13 -10.36 -3.09
N ALA A 148 -19.36 -11.35 -3.56
CA ALA A 148 -18.49 -12.15 -2.70
C ALA A 148 -17.25 -11.36 -2.26
N PRO A 149 -16.52 -11.79 -1.20
CA PRO A 149 -15.24 -11.20 -0.84
C PRO A 149 -14.26 -11.20 -2.01
N ALA A 150 -13.62 -10.05 -2.25
CA ALA A 150 -12.75 -9.81 -3.39
C ALA A 150 -11.32 -9.48 -2.94
N SER A 151 -10.35 -10.21 -3.45
CA SER A 151 -8.92 -10.04 -3.18
C SER A 151 -8.12 -9.59 -4.40
N ARG A 152 -8.76 -9.37 -5.54
CA ARG A 152 -8.12 -8.99 -6.80
C ARG A 152 -8.58 -7.65 -7.30
N THR A 153 -7.66 -6.95 -7.95
CA THR A 153 -7.93 -5.69 -8.64
C THR A 153 -8.08 -5.98 -10.13
N GLN A 154 -9.26 -5.77 -10.67
CA GLN A 154 -9.52 -5.83 -12.10
C GLN A 154 -9.21 -4.47 -12.71
N ARG A 155 -8.32 -4.41 -13.70
CA ARG A 155 -8.13 -3.23 -14.54
C ARG A 155 -9.01 -3.34 -15.78
N LEU A 156 -9.68 -2.25 -16.11
CA LEU A 156 -10.45 -2.08 -17.33
C LEU A 156 -9.85 -0.93 -18.14
N VAL A 157 -9.59 -1.16 -19.41
CA VAL A 157 -9.16 -0.15 -20.37
C VAL A 157 -10.26 0.00 -21.40
N ASN A 158 -10.86 1.18 -21.49
CA ASN A 158 -12.04 1.43 -22.33
C ASN A 158 -13.17 0.42 -22.08
N GLY A 159 -13.42 0.07 -20.81
CA GLY A 159 -14.46 -0.86 -20.39
C GLY A 159 -14.17 -2.34 -20.63
N ARG A 160 -12.98 -2.69 -21.12
CA ARG A 160 -12.56 -4.08 -21.36
C ARG A 160 -11.43 -4.49 -20.40
N PRO A 161 -11.36 -5.77 -20.00
CA PRO A 161 -10.23 -6.26 -19.19
C PRO A 161 -8.89 -5.95 -19.87
N ALA A 162 -7.95 -5.39 -19.08
CA ALA A 162 -6.59 -5.13 -19.53
C ALA A 162 -5.88 -6.42 -19.93
N GLN A 163 -5.02 -6.36 -20.94
CA GLN A 163 -4.23 -7.50 -21.40
C GLN A 163 -3.10 -7.80 -20.41
N TYR A 164 -2.71 -9.06 -20.31
CA TYR A 164 -1.58 -9.47 -19.47
C TYR A 164 -0.29 -8.71 -19.78
N THR A 165 -0.08 -8.35 -21.06
CA THR A 165 1.09 -7.62 -21.56
C THR A 165 1.02 -6.11 -21.35
N ASP A 166 -0.11 -5.59 -20.86
CA ASP A 166 -0.23 -4.15 -20.59
C ASP A 166 0.72 -3.75 -19.44
N PRO A 167 1.27 -2.52 -19.47
CA PRO A 167 2.19 -2.08 -18.42
C PRO A 167 1.52 -2.06 -17.04
N ILE A 168 2.29 -2.37 -16.01
CA ILE A 168 1.79 -2.38 -14.62
C ILE A 168 1.31 -0.98 -14.21
N ILE A 169 2.07 0.05 -14.59
CA ILE A 169 1.72 1.46 -14.36
C ILE A 169 1.36 2.06 -15.71
N MET A 170 0.14 2.58 -15.85
CA MET A 170 -0.30 3.32 -17.02
C MET A 170 -0.53 4.78 -16.63
N LEU A 171 0.11 5.70 -17.34
CA LEU A 171 -0.09 7.14 -17.18
C LEU A 171 -0.91 7.65 -18.36
N GLY A 172 -2.05 8.31 -18.07
CA GLY A 172 -2.83 9.05 -19.07
C GLY A 172 -3.82 8.25 -19.93
N ALA A 173 -4.06 6.98 -19.64
CA ALA A 173 -5.10 6.19 -20.28
C ALA A 173 -6.45 6.34 -19.54
N GLN A 174 -7.57 6.15 -20.26
CA GLN A 174 -8.88 5.98 -19.63
C GLN A 174 -8.96 4.58 -19.01
N GLU A 175 -8.39 4.44 -17.81
CA GLU A 175 -8.45 3.21 -17.04
C GLU A 175 -9.44 3.33 -15.90
N ALA A 176 -10.10 2.23 -15.60
CA ALA A 176 -10.93 2.05 -14.44
C ALA A 176 -10.53 0.78 -13.71
N TYR A 177 -10.80 0.74 -12.42
CA TYR A 177 -10.51 -0.41 -11.58
C TYR A 177 -11.78 -0.88 -10.86
N GLU A 178 -11.85 -2.19 -10.67
CA GLU A 178 -12.91 -2.82 -9.89
C GLU A 178 -12.32 -3.90 -8.98
N ALA A 179 -12.96 -4.12 -7.83
CA ALA A 179 -12.65 -5.27 -7.00
C ALA A 179 -13.33 -6.53 -7.57
N ARG A 180 -12.59 -7.62 -7.69
CA ARG A 180 -13.09 -8.91 -8.18
C ARG A 180 -12.64 -10.06 -7.27
N CYS A 181 -13.50 -11.06 -7.13
CA CYS A 181 -13.11 -12.34 -6.55
C CYS A 181 -12.26 -13.13 -7.55
N ARG A 182 -11.69 -14.25 -7.12
CA ARG A 182 -10.85 -15.11 -7.96
C ARG A 182 -11.57 -15.59 -9.22
N GLU A 183 -12.85 -15.92 -9.11
CA GLU A 183 -13.67 -16.45 -10.20
C GLU A 183 -13.97 -15.40 -11.29
N HIS A 184 -14.17 -14.13 -10.88
CA HIS A 184 -14.57 -13.06 -11.78
C HIS A 184 -13.41 -12.14 -12.22
N HIS A 185 -12.18 -12.46 -11.82
CA HIS A 185 -10.99 -11.74 -12.25
C HIS A 185 -10.50 -12.27 -13.60
N VAL A 186 -10.49 -11.40 -14.60
CA VAL A 186 -10.16 -11.76 -15.99
C VAL A 186 -8.94 -10.99 -16.46
N VAL A 187 -7.92 -11.71 -16.93
CA VAL A 187 -6.69 -11.15 -17.52
C VAL A 187 -6.43 -11.87 -18.85
N PRO A 188 -6.90 -11.31 -19.97
CA PRO A 188 -6.67 -11.91 -21.28
C PRO A 188 -5.18 -12.04 -21.58
N GLY A 189 -4.79 -13.19 -22.15
CA GLY A 189 -3.39 -13.49 -22.47
C GLY A 189 -2.52 -13.92 -21.29
N LYS A 190 -3.07 -14.05 -20.09
CA LYS A 190 -2.32 -14.60 -18.96
C LYS A 190 -1.97 -16.07 -19.22
N PRO A 191 -0.68 -16.47 -19.08
CA PRO A 191 -0.28 -17.86 -19.20
C PRO A 191 -1.05 -18.74 -18.20
N VAL A 192 -1.59 -19.86 -18.70
CA VAL A 192 -2.18 -20.90 -17.85
C VAL A 192 -1.03 -21.80 -17.45
N GLY A 193 -0.73 -21.86 -16.16
CA GLY A 193 0.26 -22.76 -15.59
C GLY A 193 -0.24 -24.21 -15.53
#